data_0a5a6e9ee8bf4ca53bcd4c7df1f434b1
#
_entry.id   0a5a6e9ee8bf4ca53bcd4c7df1f434b1
#
_cell.length_a   1.000
_cell.length_b   1.000
_cell.length_c   1.000
_cell.angle_alpha   90.00
_cell.angle_beta   90.00
_cell.angle_gamma   90.00
#
_symmetry.space_group_name_H-M   'P 1'
#
loop_
_entity.id
_entity.type
_entity.pdbx_description
1 polymer ?
#
loop_
_entity_poly.entity_id
_entity_poly.type
_entity_poly.pdbx_seq_one_letter_code
_entity_poly.pdbx_strand_id
1 'polypeptide(L)'
;MKKSLVELLEARQKATDELAEVKLKKATIEAKMKSLTIEDDDLEQLKTDAESLVSQATAIKETIAGLDSDIEETEEELSKAAKIIKEKQKGNTPMDYLKTKAAALDFVRILMDNEGSSNSARKAWEANLVEKGVTNLTKILPEPVLIAIQDAFTNYNGILNHVSKDPRYSVRVALQTQASQAKGHKAGKTKKDEDFTFLDFTINSATVYIKYAFEYADLKKDTTGAYFNYVMRELAQGFIRTIERAVVIGDGNAANADDKITEIKSIAEETEANLFETQEINVAGLFDNTVLETLVAGIDKMVPNTTPILVTSKAIARKLKLVKDAEGRYIDPQPFAPIATDGNIIAGFQVYIYDWMDAATNPIIAFADQAYKMIGDDVAADRFEDYDVTVNRRHIELASVMGGRLAQYKSAVKFTTPAG
;
A
#
# COMPACT_ATOMS: atom_id res chain seq x y z
N MET A 1 34.23 11.73 2.95
CA MET A 1 32.89 11.50 3.48
C MET A 1 33.00 11.40 5.00
N LYS A 2 32.30 12.25 5.77
CA LYS A 2 32.26 12.11 7.22
C LYS A 2 31.47 10.82 7.54
N LYS A 3 31.99 10.00 8.46
CA LYS A 3 31.30 8.79 8.93
C LYS A 3 30.04 9.18 9.72
N SER A 4 29.02 8.36 9.67
CA SER A 4 27.82 8.57 10.48
C SER A 4 28.11 8.30 11.95
N LEU A 5 27.33 8.90 12.87
CA LEU A 5 27.49 8.69 14.31
C LEU A 5 27.38 7.20 14.68
N VAL A 6 26.52 6.45 14.00
CA VAL A 6 26.35 5.00 14.21
C VAL A 6 27.63 4.24 13.82
N GLU A 7 28.24 4.56 12.67
CA GLU A 7 29.49 3.94 12.24
C GLU A 7 30.67 4.25 13.16
N LEU A 8 30.70 5.47 13.74
CA LEU A 8 31.72 5.86 14.72
C LEU A 8 31.56 5.09 16.04
N LEU A 9 30.31 4.94 16.53
CA LEU A 9 30.00 4.17 17.73
C LEU A 9 30.32 2.68 17.57
N GLU A 10 30.01 2.11 16.41
CA GLU A 10 30.36 0.71 16.09
C GLU A 10 31.88 0.52 16.04
N ALA A 11 32.61 1.44 15.38
CA ALA A 11 34.05 1.41 15.31
C ALA A 11 34.70 1.54 16.71
N ARG A 12 34.16 2.41 17.56
CA ARG A 12 34.59 2.56 18.96
C ARG A 12 34.36 1.30 19.78
N GLN A 13 33.20 0.69 19.64
CA GLN A 13 32.89 -0.57 20.34
C GLN A 13 33.87 -1.67 19.94
N LYS A 14 34.15 -1.83 18.64
CA LYS A 14 35.09 -2.79 18.11
C LYS A 14 36.51 -2.56 18.68
N ALA A 15 36.99 -1.33 18.67
CA ALA A 15 38.28 -0.99 19.24
C ALA A 15 38.35 -1.24 20.76
N THR A 16 37.25 -1.08 21.47
CA THR A 16 37.15 -1.36 22.91
C THR A 16 37.24 -2.87 23.17
N ASP A 17 36.59 -3.67 22.35
CA ASP A 17 36.63 -5.14 22.44
C ASP A 17 38.04 -5.66 22.11
N GLU A 18 38.70 -5.13 21.08
CA GLU A 18 40.11 -5.44 20.75
C GLU A 18 41.06 -5.07 21.91
N LEU A 19 40.85 -3.92 22.57
CA LEU A 19 41.61 -3.53 23.75
C LEU A 19 41.43 -4.50 24.89
N ALA A 20 40.20 -5.01 25.12
CA ALA A 20 39.92 -6.00 26.13
C ALA A 20 40.64 -7.33 25.89
N GLU A 21 40.67 -7.79 24.61
CA GLU A 21 41.43 -8.98 24.20
C GLU A 21 42.93 -8.84 24.43
N VAL A 22 43.51 -7.69 24.06
CA VAL A 22 44.94 -7.40 24.26
C VAL A 22 45.28 -7.39 25.76
N LYS A 23 44.43 -6.79 26.58
CA LYS A 23 44.59 -6.82 28.06
C LYS A 23 44.53 -8.23 28.61
N LEU A 24 43.64 -9.08 28.13
CA LEU A 24 43.52 -10.48 28.54
C LEU A 24 44.79 -11.28 28.17
N LYS A 25 45.28 -11.11 26.93
CA LYS A 25 46.53 -11.76 26.48
C LYS A 25 47.70 -11.30 27.33
N LYS A 26 47.80 -10.00 27.63
CA LYS A 26 48.86 -9.46 28.53
C LYS A 26 48.79 -10.07 29.91
N ALA A 27 47.61 -10.14 30.54
CA ALA A 27 47.43 -10.77 31.84
C ALA A 27 47.81 -12.26 31.84
N THR A 28 47.57 -12.97 30.74
CA THR A 28 47.95 -14.37 30.57
C THR A 28 49.48 -14.54 30.47
N ILE A 29 50.18 -13.63 29.76
CA ILE A 29 51.63 -13.60 29.69
C ILE A 29 52.24 -13.25 31.07
N GLU A 30 51.73 -12.22 31.76
CA GLU A 30 52.17 -11.87 33.10
C GLU A 30 51.99 -13.02 34.11
N ALA A 31 50.88 -13.79 33.99
CA ALA A 31 50.66 -14.98 34.82
C ALA A 31 51.65 -16.09 34.53
N LYS A 32 52.00 -16.30 33.23
CA LYS A 32 53.07 -17.28 32.81
C LYS A 32 54.45 -16.83 33.33
N MET A 33 54.79 -15.56 33.24
CA MET A 33 56.06 -15.04 33.74
C MET A 33 56.20 -15.17 35.29
N LYS A 34 55.10 -15.23 36.03
CA LYS A 34 55.07 -15.45 37.46
C LYS A 34 55.14 -16.93 37.88
N SER A 35 54.93 -17.85 36.95
CA SER A 35 55.04 -19.30 37.24
C SER A 35 56.51 -19.69 37.27
N LEU A 36 56.96 -20.25 38.39
CA LEU A 36 58.37 -20.48 38.83
C LEU A 36 59.17 -21.55 38.03
N THR A 37 58.81 -21.87 36.78
CA THR A 37 59.48 -22.95 36.02
C THR A 37 59.59 -22.53 34.55
N ILE A 38 60.30 -21.45 34.24
CA ILE A 38 60.52 -21.01 32.88
C ILE A 38 62.06 -21.00 32.60
N GLU A 39 62.52 -21.58 31.50
CA GLU A 39 63.90 -21.51 31.03
C GLU A 39 64.22 -20.06 30.60
N ASP A 40 65.49 -19.61 30.69
CA ASP A 40 65.86 -18.21 30.46
C ASP A 40 65.55 -17.72 29.06
N ASP A 41 65.64 -18.57 28.04
CA ASP A 41 65.28 -18.24 26.64
C ASP A 41 63.78 -17.97 26.43
N ASP A 42 62.91 -18.72 27.10
CA ASP A 42 61.45 -18.51 27.05
C ASP A 42 61.04 -17.20 27.78
N LEU A 43 61.83 -16.78 28.76
CA LEU A 43 61.55 -15.55 29.55
C LEU A 43 61.84 -14.31 28.70
N GLU A 44 62.88 -14.31 27.85
CA GLU A 44 63.14 -13.17 26.92
C GLU A 44 62.06 -13.05 25.85
N GLN A 45 61.58 -14.17 25.35
CA GLN A 45 60.49 -14.19 24.35
C GLN A 45 59.18 -13.68 24.96
N LEU A 46 58.82 -14.08 26.15
CA LEU A 46 57.66 -13.57 26.88
C LEU A 46 57.77 -12.08 27.20
N LYS A 47 58.93 -11.53 27.49
CA LYS A 47 59.16 -10.09 27.66
C LYS A 47 58.94 -9.33 26.35
N THR A 48 59.44 -9.80 25.24
CA THR A 48 59.27 -9.19 23.91
C THR A 48 57.78 -9.20 23.53
N ASP A 49 57.08 -10.32 23.78
CA ASP A 49 55.63 -10.40 23.50
C ASP A 49 54.83 -9.44 24.41
N ALA A 50 55.19 -9.30 25.70
CA ALA A 50 54.56 -8.36 26.60
C ALA A 50 54.76 -6.90 26.17
N GLU A 51 55.95 -6.54 25.71
CA GLU A 51 56.26 -5.20 25.17
C GLU A 51 55.48 -4.92 23.90
N SER A 52 55.38 -5.90 23.01
CA SER A 52 54.56 -5.84 21.79
C SER A 52 53.10 -5.58 22.11
N LEU A 53 52.50 -6.31 23.09
CA LEU A 53 51.14 -6.10 23.53
C LEU A 53 50.90 -4.74 24.19
N VAL A 54 51.91 -4.19 24.90
CA VAL A 54 51.85 -2.84 25.46
C VAL A 54 51.77 -1.81 24.33
N SER A 55 52.60 -1.97 23.30
CA SER A 55 52.56 -1.06 22.14
C SER A 55 51.26 -1.13 21.37
N GLN A 56 50.69 -2.35 21.18
CA GLN A 56 49.36 -2.54 20.57
C GLN A 56 48.27 -1.90 21.43
N ALA A 57 48.26 -2.10 22.74
CA ALA A 57 47.30 -1.50 23.62
C ALA A 57 47.39 0.05 23.62
N THR A 58 48.56 0.61 23.43
CA THR A 58 48.73 2.07 23.33
C THR A 58 48.18 2.59 22.00
N ALA A 59 48.45 1.93 20.88
CA ALA A 59 47.91 2.30 19.56
C ALA A 59 46.39 2.19 19.53
N ILE A 60 45.79 1.15 20.13
CA ILE A 60 44.33 1.01 20.23
C ILE A 60 43.73 2.12 21.10
N LYS A 61 44.35 2.48 22.20
CA LYS A 61 43.88 3.62 23.04
C LYS A 61 43.93 4.96 22.30
N GLU A 62 44.96 5.20 21.50
CA GLU A 62 45.01 6.40 20.65
C GLU A 62 43.91 6.38 19.58
N THR A 63 43.61 5.23 19.01
CA THR A 63 42.50 5.09 18.08
C THR A 63 41.16 5.36 18.75
N ILE A 64 40.94 4.85 19.96
CA ILE A 64 39.71 5.13 20.77
C ILE A 64 39.60 6.61 21.08
N ALA A 65 40.70 7.27 21.49
CA ALA A 65 40.69 8.69 21.76
C ALA A 65 40.38 9.53 20.51
N GLY A 66 40.90 9.13 19.34
CA GLY A 66 40.52 9.74 18.08
C GLY A 66 39.05 9.59 17.73
N LEU A 67 38.50 8.37 17.93
CA LEU A 67 37.08 8.10 17.70
C LEU A 67 36.18 8.85 18.70
N ASP A 68 36.59 8.99 19.96
CA ASP A 68 35.87 9.78 20.97
C ASP A 68 35.81 11.25 20.57
N SER A 69 36.91 11.81 20.04
CA SER A 69 36.95 13.19 19.50
C SER A 69 36.02 13.37 18.28
N ASP A 70 36.03 12.42 17.36
CA ASP A 70 35.13 12.44 16.19
C ASP A 70 33.66 12.31 16.58
N ILE A 71 33.35 11.51 17.60
CA ILE A 71 31.99 11.36 18.16
C ILE A 71 31.55 12.69 18.79
N GLU A 72 32.39 13.31 19.61
CA GLU A 72 32.09 14.59 20.26
C GLU A 72 31.87 15.73 19.24
N GLU A 73 32.68 15.78 18.16
CA GLU A 73 32.49 16.72 17.05
C GLU A 73 31.14 16.49 16.33
N THR A 74 30.80 15.23 16.06
CA THR A 74 29.52 14.91 15.38
C THR A 74 28.31 15.15 16.29
N GLU A 75 28.40 14.90 17.60
CA GLU A 75 27.38 15.23 18.59
C GLU A 75 27.19 16.74 18.74
N GLU A 76 28.28 17.52 18.72
CA GLU A 76 28.20 18.98 18.71
C GLU A 76 27.56 19.52 17.42
N GLU A 77 27.91 18.97 16.24
CA GLU A 77 27.29 19.34 14.97
C GLU A 77 25.79 19.02 14.98
N LEU A 78 25.39 17.83 15.49
CA LEU A 78 23.99 17.44 15.69
C LEU A 78 23.27 18.35 16.69
N SER A 79 23.93 18.72 17.79
CA SER A 79 23.39 19.65 18.77
C SER A 79 23.20 21.06 18.20
N LYS A 80 24.16 21.55 17.41
CA LYS A 80 24.06 22.83 16.68
C LYS A 80 22.92 22.77 15.64
N ALA A 81 22.83 21.67 14.89
CA ALA A 81 21.73 21.45 13.95
C ALA A 81 20.36 21.37 14.66
N ALA A 82 20.30 20.69 15.79
CA ALA A 82 19.08 20.64 16.63
C ALA A 82 18.69 22.01 17.21
N LYS A 83 19.69 22.85 17.57
CA LYS A 83 19.44 24.24 17.99
C LYS A 83 18.93 25.09 16.83
N ILE A 84 19.53 24.96 15.64
CA ILE A 84 19.08 25.66 14.43
C ILE A 84 17.66 25.21 14.03
N ILE A 85 17.35 23.91 14.18
CA ILE A 85 16.01 23.36 13.98
C ILE A 85 15.04 23.94 15.01
N LYS A 86 15.44 24.01 16.30
CA LYS A 86 14.64 24.65 17.36
C LYS A 86 14.44 26.16 17.15
N GLU A 87 15.43 26.86 16.65
CA GLU A 87 15.32 28.29 16.32
C GLU A 87 14.48 28.52 15.05
N LYS A 88 14.59 27.65 14.05
CA LYS A 88 13.70 27.64 12.88
C LYS A 88 12.27 27.22 13.27
N GLN A 89 12.08 26.36 14.28
CA GLN A 89 10.78 26.00 14.82
C GLN A 89 10.09 27.15 15.57
N LYS A 90 10.84 28.14 16.08
CA LYS A 90 10.24 29.39 16.63
C LYS A 90 9.61 30.29 15.57
N GLY A 91 9.89 30.04 14.27
CA GLY A 91 9.25 30.72 13.14
C GLY A 91 8.29 29.85 12.32
N ASN A 92 8.16 28.55 12.64
CA ASN A 92 7.25 27.65 11.95
C ASN A 92 5.84 27.77 12.49
N THR A 93 4.88 27.86 11.58
CA THR A 93 3.46 27.82 11.93
C THR A 93 3.13 26.52 12.67
N PRO A 94 2.20 26.55 13.66
CA PRO A 94 1.80 25.37 14.46
C PRO A 94 1.39 24.14 13.62
N MET A 95 1.04 24.32 12.37
CA MET A 95 0.72 23.27 11.39
C MET A 95 1.94 22.40 10.99
N ASP A 96 3.16 22.91 11.14
CA ASP A 96 4.36 22.17 10.69
C ASP A 96 4.78 21.06 11.65
N TYR A 97 4.35 21.12 12.92
CA TYR A 97 4.57 20.01 13.87
C TYR A 97 3.91 18.71 13.39
N LEU A 98 2.67 18.78 12.90
CA LEU A 98 1.94 17.61 12.41
C LEU A 98 2.62 16.90 11.22
N LYS A 99 3.53 17.60 10.52
CA LYS A 99 4.32 17.06 9.40
C LYS A 99 5.56 16.29 9.82
N THR A 100 5.89 16.28 11.11
CA THR A 100 7.14 15.69 11.61
C THR A 100 6.96 14.22 12.02
N LYS A 101 8.04 13.43 11.87
CA LYS A 101 8.11 12.08 12.46
C LYS A 101 7.93 12.11 13.98
N ALA A 102 8.33 13.21 14.63
CA ALA A 102 8.14 13.40 16.07
C ALA A 102 6.66 13.42 16.45
N ALA A 103 5.80 14.07 15.67
CA ALA A 103 4.36 14.05 15.91
C ALA A 103 3.75 12.65 15.79
N ALA A 104 4.24 11.84 14.85
CA ALA A 104 3.80 10.45 14.73
C ALA A 104 4.21 9.60 15.94
N LEU A 105 5.43 9.78 16.43
CA LEU A 105 5.93 9.10 17.62
C LEU A 105 5.20 9.55 18.88
N ASP A 106 4.98 10.84 19.06
CA ASP A 106 4.24 11.40 20.20
C ASP A 106 2.78 10.90 20.17
N PHE A 107 2.18 10.85 19.00
CA PHE A 107 0.83 10.29 18.82
C PHE A 107 0.76 8.82 19.25
N VAL A 108 1.68 7.97 18.77
CA VAL A 108 1.74 6.55 19.15
C VAL A 108 1.99 6.41 20.67
N ARG A 109 2.88 7.23 21.24
CA ARG A 109 3.18 7.22 22.67
C ARG A 109 1.97 7.61 23.52
N ILE A 110 1.26 8.68 23.14
CA ILE A 110 0.03 9.10 23.81
C ILE A 110 -1.05 8.03 23.70
N LEU A 111 -1.13 7.35 22.56
CA LEU A 111 -2.01 6.21 22.38
C LEU A 111 -1.68 5.06 23.36
N MET A 112 -0.39 4.83 23.61
CA MET A 112 0.09 3.79 24.52
C MET A 112 -0.11 4.15 26.00
N ASP A 113 0.13 5.42 26.38
CA ASP A 113 0.15 5.87 27.78
C ASP A 113 -1.27 6.12 28.32
N ASN A 114 -2.29 6.27 27.46
CA ASN A 114 -3.65 6.53 27.92
C ASN A 114 -4.49 5.25 28.00
N GLU A 115 -4.38 4.61 29.13
CA GLU A 115 -5.11 3.40 29.50
C GLU A 115 -6.57 3.73 29.85
N GLY A 116 -7.51 3.57 28.95
CA GLY A 116 -8.88 3.52 29.45
C GLY A 116 -10.01 4.11 28.63
N SER A 117 -9.80 4.99 27.70
CA SER A 117 -10.85 5.31 26.71
C SER A 117 -10.28 6.09 25.51
N SER A 118 -10.89 5.91 24.34
CA SER A 118 -10.60 6.71 23.15
C SER A 118 -10.70 8.22 23.43
N ASN A 119 -11.61 8.62 24.34
CA ASN A 119 -11.78 10.01 24.75
C ASN A 119 -10.60 10.53 25.56
N SER A 120 -9.93 9.73 26.41
CA SER A 120 -8.75 10.17 27.15
C SER A 120 -7.53 10.30 26.27
N ALA A 121 -7.28 9.33 25.38
CA ALA A 121 -6.20 9.40 24.41
C ALA A 121 -6.40 10.56 23.43
N ARG A 122 -7.62 10.78 22.97
CA ARG A 122 -7.98 11.93 22.12
C ARG A 122 -7.73 13.25 22.85
N LYS A 123 -8.21 13.40 24.07
CA LYS A 123 -7.98 14.62 24.89
C LYS A 123 -6.49 14.85 25.18
N ALA A 124 -5.74 13.77 25.46
CA ALA A 124 -4.30 13.87 25.67
C ALA A 124 -3.57 14.27 24.39
N TRP A 125 -3.98 13.75 23.24
CA TRP A 125 -3.45 14.16 21.96
C TRP A 125 -3.81 15.60 21.61
N GLU A 126 -5.07 16.01 21.79
CA GLU A 126 -5.51 17.39 21.63
C GLU A 126 -4.75 18.34 22.55
N ALA A 127 -4.50 17.94 23.80
CA ALA A 127 -3.69 18.72 24.75
C ALA A 127 -2.23 18.84 24.28
N ASN A 128 -1.64 17.76 23.78
CA ASN A 128 -0.28 17.80 23.21
C ASN A 128 -0.22 18.72 21.98
N LEU A 129 -1.21 18.66 21.10
CA LEU A 129 -1.31 19.55 19.93
C LEU A 129 -1.40 21.03 20.35
N VAL A 130 -2.20 21.33 21.37
CA VAL A 130 -2.31 22.71 21.95
C VAL A 130 -0.98 23.16 22.54
N GLU A 131 -0.28 22.29 23.29
CA GLU A 131 1.05 22.57 23.82
C GLU A 131 2.08 22.86 22.72
N LYS A 132 1.99 22.17 21.58
CA LYS A 132 2.81 22.41 20.38
C LYS A 132 2.32 23.58 19.53
N GLY A 133 1.28 24.30 19.97
CA GLY A 133 0.76 25.51 19.33
C GLY A 133 -0.17 25.24 18.15
N VAL A 134 -0.71 24.04 17.98
CA VAL A 134 -1.69 23.70 16.94
C VAL A 134 -3.06 24.16 17.41
N THR A 135 -3.64 25.16 16.72
CA THR A 135 -4.95 25.74 17.08
C THR A 135 -6.11 25.16 16.29
N ASN A 136 -5.85 24.50 15.16
CA ASN A 136 -6.89 23.89 14.33
C ASN A 136 -6.90 22.37 14.53
N LEU A 137 -7.77 21.89 15.40
CA LEU A 137 -7.89 20.50 15.81
C LEU A 137 -8.66 19.61 14.81
N THR A 138 -8.97 20.10 13.61
CA THR A 138 -9.68 19.31 12.59
C THR A 138 -8.81 18.15 12.03
N LYS A 139 -7.48 18.23 12.11
CA LYS A 139 -6.57 17.14 11.78
C LYS A 139 -6.20 16.38 13.05
N ILE A 140 -6.83 15.25 13.27
CA ILE A 140 -6.62 14.39 14.46
C ILE A 140 -5.38 13.51 14.33
N LEU A 141 -4.92 13.23 13.08
CA LEU A 141 -3.79 12.35 12.80
C LEU A 141 -2.52 13.13 12.45
N PRO A 142 -1.34 12.69 12.91
CA PRO A 142 -0.06 13.20 12.40
C PRO A 142 0.06 12.96 10.89
N GLU A 143 0.58 13.95 10.18
CA GLU A 143 0.75 13.88 8.72
C GLU A 143 1.56 12.66 8.23
N PRO A 144 2.64 12.19 8.90
CA PRO A 144 3.35 10.99 8.48
C PRO A 144 2.49 9.71 8.51
N VAL A 145 1.51 9.62 9.42
CA VAL A 145 0.56 8.49 9.46
C VAL A 145 -0.45 8.61 8.31
N LEU A 146 -0.96 9.81 8.06
CA LEU A 146 -1.83 10.09 6.91
C LEU A 146 -1.09 9.85 5.59
N ILE A 147 0.17 10.29 5.48
CA ILE A 147 1.01 10.05 4.30
C ILE A 147 1.24 8.56 4.09
N ALA A 148 1.51 7.77 5.13
CA ALA A 148 1.69 6.32 5.00
C ALA A 148 0.42 5.62 4.51
N ILE A 149 -0.75 6.08 4.91
CA ILE A 149 -2.04 5.61 4.40
C ILE A 149 -2.22 6.08 2.94
N GLN A 150 -2.02 7.36 2.67
CA GLN A 150 -2.13 7.92 1.31
C GLN A 150 -1.13 7.28 0.34
N ASP A 151 0.11 7.03 0.78
CA ASP A 151 1.12 6.34 -0.02
C ASP A 151 0.71 4.90 -0.34
N ALA A 152 0.07 4.20 0.60
CA ALA A 152 -0.47 2.87 0.35
C ALA A 152 -1.54 2.89 -0.75
N PHE A 153 -2.36 3.93 -0.78
CA PHE A 153 -3.37 4.13 -1.83
C PHE A 153 -2.79 4.66 -3.15
N THR A 154 -1.84 5.60 -3.10
CA THR A 154 -1.30 6.27 -4.30
C THR A 154 -0.33 5.38 -5.06
N ASN A 155 0.46 4.58 -4.34
CA ASN A 155 1.41 3.63 -4.93
C ASN A 155 0.77 2.29 -5.32
N TYR A 156 -0.53 2.17 -5.11
CA TYR A 156 -1.26 0.97 -5.50
C TYR A 156 -1.58 1.01 -7.00
N ASN A 157 -0.98 0.11 -7.74
CA ASN A 157 -1.08 0.06 -9.20
C ASN A 157 -2.13 -0.96 -9.65
N GLY A 158 -3.38 -0.76 -9.23
CA GLY A 158 -4.50 -1.66 -9.49
C GLY A 158 -5.56 -1.08 -10.42
N ILE A 159 -6.67 -1.80 -10.56
CA ILE A 159 -7.79 -1.41 -11.44
C ILE A 159 -8.46 -0.09 -11.02
N LEU A 160 -8.33 0.35 -9.77
CA LEU A 160 -8.91 1.61 -9.30
C LEU A 160 -8.30 2.85 -9.99
N ASN A 161 -7.15 2.71 -10.63
CA ASN A 161 -6.58 3.77 -11.48
C ASN A 161 -7.36 3.97 -12.79
N HIS A 162 -8.14 2.97 -13.18
CA HIS A 162 -8.97 2.95 -14.40
C HIS A 162 -10.44 3.23 -14.14
N VAL A 163 -10.75 3.69 -12.94
CA VAL A 163 -12.09 4.04 -12.50
C VAL A 163 -12.25 5.56 -12.45
N SER A 164 -13.32 6.08 -13.02
CA SER A 164 -13.66 7.50 -12.94
C SER A 164 -14.11 7.86 -11.52
N LYS A 165 -13.49 8.86 -10.91
CA LYS A 165 -13.78 9.28 -9.53
C LYS A 165 -14.55 10.60 -9.52
N ASP A 166 -15.59 10.67 -8.70
CA ASP A 166 -16.44 11.84 -8.53
C ASP A 166 -16.68 12.09 -7.02
N PRO A 167 -16.29 13.25 -6.47
CA PRO A 167 -16.35 13.49 -5.02
C PRO A 167 -17.77 13.72 -4.47
N ARG A 168 -18.80 13.55 -5.27
CA ARG A 168 -20.19 13.68 -4.84
C ARG A 168 -20.72 12.38 -4.23
N TYR A 169 -21.58 12.48 -3.24
CA TYR A 169 -22.16 11.32 -2.55
C TYR A 169 -23.41 10.74 -3.22
N SER A 170 -23.95 11.41 -4.22
CA SER A 170 -25.05 10.92 -5.06
C SER A 170 -24.96 11.55 -6.43
N VAL A 171 -25.01 10.74 -7.47
CA VAL A 171 -24.88 11.18 -8.86
C VAL A 171 -25.95 10.53 -9.72
N ARG A 172 -26.75 11.33 -10.39
CA ARG A 172 -27.67 10.85 -11.42
C ARG A 172 -26.94 10.75 -12.76
N VAL A 173 -27.03 9.60 -13.39
CA VAL A 173 -26.42 9.31 -14.68
C VAL A 173 -27.55 9.10 -15.68
N ALA A 174 -27.53 9.86 -16.78
CA ALA A 174 -28.43 9.68 -17.92
C ALA A 174 -27.60 9.31 -19.15
N LEU A 175 -27.80 8.11 -19.67
CA LEU A 175 -27.09 7.58 -20.82
C LEU A 175 -28.02 7.47 -22.01
N GLN A 176 -27.59 8.00 -23.14
CA GLN A 176 -28.29 7.80 -24.40
C GLN A 176 -28.04 6.40 -24.92
N THR A 177 -29.08 5.61 -25.13
CA THR A 177 -29.01 4.21 -25.57
C THR A 177 -29.09 4.01 -27.07
N GLN A 178 -29.51 5.06 -27.82
CA GLN A 178 -29.56 5.06 -29.24
C GLN A 178 -28.73 6.18 -29.83
N ALA A 179 -27.97 5.89 -30.89
CA ALA A 179 -27.24 6.90 -31.64
C ALA A 179 -28.23 7.73 -32.48
N SER A 180 -28.17 9.07 -32.29
CA SER A 180 -28.95 9.98 -33.12
C SER A 180 -28.40 10.04 -34.54
N GLN A 181 -29.26 10.05 -35.53
CA GLN A 181 -28.88 10.17 -36.93
C GLN A 181 -29.46 11.43 -37.56
N ALA A 182 -28.60 12.17 -38.25
CA ALA A 182 -29.05 13.30 -39.04
C ALA A 182 -29.91 12.81 -40.19
N LYS A 183 -31.06 13.46 -40.41
CA LYS A 183 -32.01 13.15 -41.47
C LYS A 183 -31.95 14.20 -42.57
N GLY A 184 -31.92 13.78 -43.85
CA GLY A 184 -32.04 14.68 -44.96
C GLY A 184 -33.48 15.23 -45.07
N HIS A 185 -33.61 16.51 -45.49
CA HIS A 185 -34.89 17.13 -45.70
C HIS A 185 -35.13 17.35 -47.21
N LYS A 186 -36.26 16.88 -47.71
CA LYS A 186 -36.71 17.15 -49.09
C LYS A 186 -37.70 18.31 -49.05
N ALA A 187 -37.51 19.30 -49.95
CA ALA A 187 -38.40 20.45 -50.01
C ALA A 187 -39.86 20.02 -50.12
N GLY A 188 -40.76 20.70 -49.37
CA GLY A 188 -42.19 20.42 -49.34
C GLY A 188 -42.63 19.19 -48.50
N LYS A 189 -41.74 18.53 -47.75
CA LYS A 189 -42.06 17.43 -46.85
C LYS A 189 -41.90 17.85 -45.38
N THR A 190 -42.67 17.23 -44.50
CA THR A 190 -42.55 17.44 -43.07
C THR A 190 -41.25 16.87 -42.54
N LYS A 191 -40.54 17.61 -41.70
CA LYS A 191 -39.38 17.06 -40.95
C LYS A 191 -39.87 16.09 -39.90
N LYS A 192 -39.14 14.98 -39.75
CA LYS A 192 -39.43 13.97 -38.71
C LYS A 192 -38.61 14.30 -37.49
N ASP A 193 -39.24 14.21 -36.33
CA ASP A 193 -38.55 14.32 -35.05
C ASP A 193 -37.67 13.11 -34.79
N GLU A 194 -36.69 13.27 -33.94
CA GLU A 194 -35.83 12.19 -33.44
C GLU A 194 -36.26 11.85 -32.01
N ASP A 195 -36.51 10.58 -31.77
CA ASP A 195 -36.82 10.07 -30.46
C ASP A 195 -35.52 9.67 -29.75
N PHE A 196 -35.28 10.27 -28.57
CA PHE A 196 -34.14 9.92 -27.75
C PHE A 196 -34.59 8.98 -26.63
N THR A 197 -33.91 7.85 -26.51
CA THR A 197 -34.11 6.93 -25.40
C THR A 197 -32.94 7.06 -24.43
N PHE A 198 -33.25 7.37 -23.19
CA PHE A 198 -32.26 7.54 -22.13
C PHE A 198 -32.44 6.43 -21.10
N LEU A 199 -31.31 5.82 -20.68
CA LEU A 199 -31.21 5.05 -19.46
C LEU A 199 -30.84 6.01 -18.32
N ASP A 200 -31.68 6.08 -17.30
CA ASP A 200 -31.50 6.98 -16.17
C ASP A 200 -31.44 6.17 -14.87
N PHE A 201 -30.38 6.36 -14.11
CA PHE A 201 -30.21 5.74 -12.79
C PHE A 201 -29.38 6.65 -11.87
N THR A 202 -29.53 6.41 -10.57
CA THR A 202 -28.76 7.14 -9.55
C THR A 202 -27.75 6.19 -8.92
N ILE A 203 -26.51 6.64 -8.77
CA ILE A 203 -25.48 6.00 -7.98
C ILE A 203 -25.51 6.70 -6.61
N ASN A 204 -25.69 5.95 -5.55
CA ASN A 204 -25.62 6.40 -4.18
C ASN A 204 -24.36 5.90 -3.52
N SER A 205 -23.98 6.49 -2.40
CA SER A 205 -22.85 6.06 -1.60
C SER A 205 -23.30 5.52 -0.25
N ALA A 206 -22.54 4.55 0.27
CA ALA A 206 -22.70 4.01 1.62
C ALA A 206 -21.34 3.89 2.30
N THR A 207 -21.34 3.72 3.61
CA THR A 207 -20.11 3.55 4.38
C THR A 207 -19.51 2.19 4.11
N VAL A 208 -18.25 2.17 3.68
CA VAL A 208 -17.41 0.98 3.59
C VAL A 208 -16.34 1.09 4.66
N TYR A 209 -16.12 0.05 5.44
CA TYR A 209 -15.17 0.09 6.54
C TYR A 209 -14.34 -1.19 6.65
N ILE A 210 -13.19 -1.07 7.29
CA ILE A 210 -12.38 -2.18 7.76
C ILE A 210 -11.95 -1.91 9.20
N LYS A 211 -12.13 -2.90 10.09
CA LYS A 211 -11.87 -2.77 11.52
C LYS A 211 -10.83 -3.79 11.97
N TYR A 212 -9.90 -3.37 12.81
CA TYR A 212 -8.89 -4.24 13.41
C TYR A 212 -8.84 -4.02 14.92
N ALA A 213 -8.62 -5.10 15.66
CA ALA A 213 -8.49 -5.08 17.11
C ALA A 213 -7.05 -5.40 17.53
N PHE A 214 -6.39 -4.45 18.16
CA PHE A 214 -5.06 -4.63 18.75
C PHE A 214 -5.18 -5.18 20.15
N GLU A 215 -4.41 -6.21 20.46
CA GLU A 215 -4.18 -6.63 21.83
C GLU A 215 -3.34 -5.57 22.55
N TYR A 216 -3.76 -5.17 23.75
CA TYR A 216 -3.06 -4.18 24.55
C TYR A 216 -1.60 -4.56 24.85
N ALA A 217 -1.34 -5.85 25.09
CA ALA A 217 0.00 -6.36 25.35
C ALA A 217 0.95 -6.19 24.15
N ASP A 218 0.45 -6.28 22.91
CA ASP A 218 1.27 -6.14 21.71
C ASP A 218 1.61 -4.67 21.44
N LEU A 219 0.67 -3.77 21.69
CA LEU A 219 0.94 -2.33 21.63
C LEU A 219 2.00 -1.89 22.66
N LYS A 220 1.97 -2.45 23.89
CA LYS A 220 2.99 -2.16 24.90
C LYS A 220 4.39 -2.66 24.53
N LYS A 221 4.50 -3.72 23.75
CA LYS A 221 5.80 -4.25 23.26
C LYS A 221 6.36 -3.44 22.10
N ASP A 222 5.52 -2.71 21.38
CA ASP A 222 5.91 -1.90 20.23
C ASP A 222 6.47 -0.54 20.64
N THR A 223 7.68 -0.53 21.19
CA THR A 223 8.37 0.69 21.65
C THR A 223 8.72 1.66 20.52
N THR A 224 8.69 1.20 19.25
CA THR A 224 9.10 1.98 18.07
C THR A 224 7.91 2.43 17.21
N GLY A 225 6.71 1.95 17.47
CA GLY A 225 5.53 2.15 16.61
C GLY A 225 5.60 1.41 15.26
N ALA A 226 6.58 0.53 15.08
CA ALA A 226 6.79 -0.17 13.81
C ALA A 226 5.64 -1.15 13.52
N TYR A 227 5.19 -1.90 14.53
CA TYR A 227 4.06 -2.81 14.43
C TYR A 227 2.76 -2.07 14.10
N PHE A 228 2.52 -0.97 14.79
CA PHE A 228 1.35 -0.13 14.52
C PHE A 228 1.33 0.38 13.08
N ASN A 229 2.44 0.95 12.59
CA ASN A 229 2.55 1.45 11.23
C ASN A 229 2.42 0.33 10.18
N TYR A 230 2.96 -0.86 10.47
CA TYR A 230 2.79 -2.03 9.62
C TYR A 230 1.30 -2.41 9.49
N VAL A 231 0.59 -2.55 10.62
CA VAL A 231 -0.83 -2.91 10.61
C VAL A 231 -1.67 -1.84 9.91
N MET A 232 -1.39 -0.54 10.11
CA MET A 232 -2.10 0.53 9.41
C MET A 232 -1.93 0.45 7.89
N ARG A 233 -0.73 0.10 7.42
CA ARG A 233 -0.48 -0.13 5.99
C ARG A 233 -1.25 -1.34 5.46
N GLU A 234 -1.24 -2.44 6.20
CA GLU A 234 -1.98 -3.65 5.82
C GLU A 234 -3.49 -3.41 5.80
N LEU A 235 -4.03 -2.63 6.76
CA LEU A 235 -5.43 -2.23 6.74
C LEU A 235 -5.78 -1.41 5.50
N ALA A 236 -4.94 -0.42 5.15
CA ALA A 236 -5.16 0.38 3.95
C ALA A 236 -5.12 -0.47 2.67
N GLN A 237 -4.15 -1.38 2.56
CA GLN A 237 -4.08 -2.30 1.42
C GLN A 237 -5.26 -3.28 1.38
N GLY A 238 -5.67 -3.79 2.53
CA GLY A 238 -6.85 -4.66 2.65
C GLY A 238 -8.13 -3.94 2.21
N PHE A 239 -8.29 -2.68 2.60
CA PHE A 239 -9.39 -1.82 2.19
C PHE A 239 -9.44 -1.67 0.66
N ILE A 240 -8.31 -1.34 0.03
CA ILE A 240 -8.20 -1.20 -1.43
C ILE A 240 -8.57 -2.52 -2.13
N ARG A 241 -7.99 -3.65 -1.71
CA ARG A 241 -8.27 -4.97 -2.28
C ARG A 241 -9.74 -5.34 -2.21
N THR A 242 -10.40 -4.98 -1.11
CA THR A 242 -11.85 -5.20 -0.94
C THR A 242 -12.65 -4.37 -1.93
N ILE A 243 -12.31 -3.09 -2.12
CA ILE A 243 -12.98 -2.21 -3.09
C ILE A 243 -12.76 -2.71 -4.52
N GLU A 244 -11.55 -3.10 -4.89
CA GLU A 244 -11.27 -3.64 -6.23
C GLU A 244 -12.10 -4.89 -6.51
N ARG A 245 -12.16 -5.80 -5.54
CA ARG A 245 -13.00 -6.98 -5.65
C ARG A 245 -14.47 -6.60 -5.77
N ALA A 246 -14.96 -5.65 -4.95
CA ALA A 246 -16.32 -5.16 -4.98
C ALA A 246 -16.69 -4.55 -6.33
N VAL A 247 -15.79 -3.82 -6.98
CA VAL A 247 -15.99 -3.25 -8.33
C VAL A 247 -16.14 -4.34 -9.38
N VAL A 248 -15.35 -5.40 -9.33
CA VAL A 248 -15.29 -6.40 -10.42
C VAL A 248 -16.33 -7.51 -10.22
N ILE A 249 -16.28 -8.22 -9.09
CA ILE A 249 -17.12 -9.43 -8.84
C ILE A 249 -18.01 -9.34 -7.61
N GLY A 250 -17.94 -8.24 -6.85
CA GLY A 250 -18.61 -8.09 -5.57
C GLY A 250 -17.68 -8.39 -4.39
N ASP A 251 -18.09 -7.96 -3.20
CA ASP A 251 -17.30 -8.06 -1.96
C ASP A 251 -17.12 -9.49 -1.44
N GLY A 252 -17.91 -10.43 -1.94
CA GLY A 252 -17.90 -11.84 -1.56
C GLY A 252 -18.78 -12.18 -0.38
N ASN A 253 -19.47 -11.21 0.20
CA ASN A 253 -20.44 -11.44 1.27
C ASN A 253 -21.78 -11.90 0.69
N ALA A 254 -22.55 -12.65 1.49
CA ALA A 254 -23.89 -13.07 1.09
C ALA A 254 -24.80 -11.84 0.88
N ALA A 255 -25.78 -11.96 0.00
CA ALA A 255 -26.66 -10.84 -0.35
C ALA A 255 -27.46 -10.27 0.85
N ASN A 256 -27.66 -11.07 1.89
CA ASN A 256 -28.37 -10.70 3.13
C ASN A 256 -27.42 -10.51 4.33
N ALA A 257 -26.12 -10.42 4.13
CA ALA A 257 -25.17 -10.17 5.21
C ALA A 257 -25.23 -8.68 5.63
N ASP A 258 -25.13 -8.43 6.92
CA ASP A 258 -25.18 -7.07 7.50
C ASP A 258 -23.98 -6.20 7.05
N ASP A 259 -22.88 -6.83 6.66
CA ASP A 259 -21.66 -6.22 6.21
C ASP A 259 -21.49 -6.22 4.68
N LYS A 260 -22.56 -6.53 3.92
CA LYS A 260 -22.56 -6.45 2.45
C LYS A 260 -22.37 -5.03 1.95
N ILE A 261 -21.43 -4.83 1.04
CA ILE A 261 -21.26 -3.56 0.32
C ILE A 261 -22.31 -3.47 -0.80
N THR A 262 -23.40 -2.72 -0.57
CA THR A 262 -24.55 -2.66 -1.49
C THR A 262 -24.42 -1.59 -2.56
N GLU A 263 -23.77 -0.46 -2.27
CA GLU A 263 -23.73 0.70 -3.16
C GLU A 263 -22.60 0.67 -4.18
N ILE A 264 -21.68 -0.28 -4.06
CA ILE A 264 -20.69 -0.59 -5.11
C ILE A 264 -21.24 -1.76 -5.91
N LYS A 265 -21.88 -1.45 -7.04
CA LYS A 265 -22.43 -2.48 -7.91
C LYS A 265 -21.36 -3.06 -8.81
N SER A 266 -21.03 -4.33 -8.61
CA SER A 266 -19.96 -4.99 -9.35
C SER A 266 -20.29 -5.13 -10.84
N ILE A 267 -19.24 -5.16 -11.67
CA ILE A 267 -19.40 -5.40 -13.11
C ILE A 267 -20.00 -6.78 -13.37
N ALA A 268 -19.59 -7.80 -12.60
CA ALA A 268 -20.13 -9.16 -12.74
C ALA A 268 -21.62 -9.27 -12.42
N GLU A 269 -22.10 -8.58 -11.36
CA GLU A 269 -23.48 -8.60 -10.91
C GLU A 269 -24.39 -7.58 -11.62
N GLU A 270 -23.83 -6.74 -12.52
CA GLU A 270 -24.62 -5.79 -13.28
C GLU A 270 -25.66 -6.52 -14.14
N THR A 271 -26.90 -6.07 -14.10
CA THR A 271 -28.06 -6.68 -14.80
C THR A 271 -28.59 -5.82 -15.94
N GLU A 272 -28.18 -4.56 -16.00
CA GLU A 272 -28.66 -3.62 -17.01
C GLU A 272 -27.94 -3.88 -18.34
N ALA A 273 -28.66 -4.51 -19.27
CA ALA A 273 -28.13 -4.94 -20.58
C ALA A 273 -27.54 -3.81 -21.46
N ASN A 274 -27.90 -2.55 -21.16
CA ASN A 274 -27.34 -1.39 -21.87
C ASN A 274 -25.93 -1.01 -21.40
N LEU A 275 -25.45 -1.56 -20.27
CA LEU A 275 -24.14 -1.21 -19.71
C LEU A 275 -23.04 -2.22 -20.07
N PHE A 276 -23.41 -3.47 -20.36
CA PHE A 276 -22.47 -4.53 -20.67
C PHE A 276 -22.92 -5.42 -21.82
N GLU A 277 -21.98 -6.17 -22.37
CA GLU A 277 -22.22 -7.29 -23.29
C GLU A 277 -21.77 -8.61 -22.66
N THR A 278 -22.26 -9.71 -23.19
CA THR A 278 -21.85 -11.06 -22.76
C THR A 278 -21.28 -11.83 -23.96
N GLN A 279 -20.19 -12.55 -23.73
CA GLN A 279 -19.54 -13.41 -24.71
C GLN A 279 -19.18 -14.74 -24.07
N GLU A 280 -19.56 -15.85 -24.71
CA GLU A 280 -19.10 -17.16 -24.28
C GLU A 280 -17.64 -17.39 -24.70
N ILE A 281 -16.85 -17.93 -23.78
CA ILE A 281 -15.45 -18.27 -23.98
C ILE A 281 -15.15 -19.62 -23.32
N ASN A 282 -14.49 -20.52 -24.05
CA ASN A 282 -14.06 -21.78 -23.48
C ASN A 282 -12.70 -21.64 -22.80
N VAL A 283 -12.70 -21.67 -21.47
CA VAL A 283 -11.47 -21.59 -20.65
C VAL A 283 -10.94 -22.94 -20.22
N ALA A 284 -11.60 -24.04 -20.62
CA ALA A 284 -11.12 -25.39 -20.35
C ALA A 284 -9.92 -25.74 -21.25
N GLY A 285 -8.97 -26.47 -20.74
CA GLY A 285 -7.79 -26.90 -21.49
C GLY A 285 -6.76 -25.80 -21.79
N LEU A 286 -5.96 -26.02 -22.82
CA LEU A 286 -5.00 -25.05 -23.36
C LEU A 286 -5.73 -24.09 -24.31
N PHE A 287 -5.30 -22.84 -24.32
CA PHE A 287 -5.84 -21.85 -25.22
C PHE A 287 -5.16 -21.96 -26.59
N ASP A 288 -5.96 -21.83 -27.62
CA ASP A 288 -5.57 -21.74 -29.01
C ASP A 288 -5.93 -20.36 -29.59
N ASN A 289 -5.66 -20.16 -30.87
CA ASN A 289 -5.96 -18.89 -31.53
C ASN A 289 -7.46 -18.55 -31.51
N THR A 290 -8.33 -19.55 -31.50
CA THR A 290 -9.80 -19.33 -31.51
C THR A 290 -10.29 -18.68 -30.22
N VAL A 291 -9.62 -18.94 -29.11
CA VAL A 291 -9.91 -18.28 -27.81
C VAL A 291 -9.55 -16.80 -27.87
N LEU A 292 -8.41 -16.45 -28.49
CA LEU A 292 -8.04 -15.03 -28.70
C LEU A 292 -9.00 -14.33 -29.66
N GLU A 293 -9.37 -14.97 -30.75
CA GLU A 293 -10.37 -14.43 -31.69
C GLU A 293 -11.70 -14.18 -30.97
N THR A 294 -12.15 -15.10 -30.15
CA THR A 294 -13.36 -14.94 -29.32
C THR A 294 -13.23 -13.80 -28.31
N LEU A 295 -12.06 -13.65 -27.71
CA LEU A 295 -11.77 -12.56 -26.78
C LEU A 295 -11.84 -11.20 -27.50
N VAL A 296 -11.17 -11.08 -28.66
CA VAL A 296 -11.20 -9.86 -29.48
C VAL A 296 -12.63 -9.57 -29.96
N ALA A 297 -13.35 -10.56 -30.49
CA ALA A 297 -14.74 -10.40 -30.93
C ALA A 297 -15.67 -9.96 -29.79
N GLY A 298 -15.41 -10.40 -28.56
CA GLY A 298 -16.13 -9.91 -27.37
C GLY A 298 -15.81 -8.44 -27.09
N ILE A 299 -14.53 -8.07 -27.09
CA ILE A 299 -14.08 -6.69 -26.86
C ILE A 299 -14.60 -5.73 -27.93
N ASP A 300 -14.64 -6.13 -29.18
CA ASP A 300 -15.15 -5.33 -30.29
C ASP A 300 -16.65 -4.98 -30.18
N LYS A 301 -17.38 -5.65 -29.27
CA LYS A 301 -18.77 -5.29 -28.92
C LYS A 301 -18.87 -4.07 -28.02
N MET A 302 -17.78 -3.67 -27.39
CA MET A 302 -17.79 -2.46 -26.57
C MET A 302 -17.92 -1.22 -27.44
N VAL A 303 -18.77 -0.30 -27.00
CA VAL A 303 -19.01 0.96 -27.72
C VAL A 303 -17.94 2.01 -27.46
N PRO A 304 -17.42 2.19 -26.22
CA PRO A 304 -16.36 3.16 -25.97
C PRO A 304 -15.07 2.76 -26.70
N ASN A 305 -14.57 3.67 -27.51
CA ASN A 305 -13.29 3.47 -28.22
C ASN A 305 -12.10 3.84 -27.33
N THR A 306 -11.95 3.13 -26.24
CA THR A 306 -10.85 3.29 -25.28
C THR A 306 -10.10 1.97 -25.11
N THR A 307 -8.90 2.02 -24.56
CA THR A 307 -8.12 0.80 -24.28
C THR A 307 -8.88 -0.11 -23.33
N PRO A 308 -9.19 -1.35 -23.73
CA PRO A 308 -9.87 -2.29 -22.85
C PRO A 308 -8.92 -2.79 -21.75
N ILE A 309 -9.45 -2.91 -20.55
CA ILE A 309 -8.76 -3.44 -19.39
C ILE A 309 -9.38 -4.80 -19.10
N LEU A 310 -8.54 -5.82 -19.04
CA LEU A 310 -8.94 -7.18 -18.74
C LEU A 310 -8.61 -7.51 -17.28
N VAL A 311 -9.57 -8.11 -16.61
CA VAL A 311 -9.38 -8.64 -15.25
C VAL A 311 -9.61 -10.15 -15.29
N THR A 312 -8.64 -10.91 -14.79
CA THR A 312 -8.70 -12.37 -14.84
C THR A 312 -7.84 -13.02 -13.76
N SER A 313 -7.88 -14.35 -13.66
CA SER A 313 -7.04 -15.11 -12.74
C SER A 313 -5.64 -15.38 -13.33
N LYS A 314 -4.69 -15.69 -12.46
CA LYS A 314 -3.31 -16.04 -12.85
C LYS A 314 -3.25 -17.28 -13.76
N ALA A 315 -4.14 -18.24 -13.54
CA ALA A 315 -4.22 -19.45 -14.35
C ALA A 315 -4.61 -19.14 -15.79
N ILE A 316 -5.63 -18.29 -15.98
CA ILE A 316 -6.11 -17.88 -17.30
C ILE A 316 -5.09 -16.96 -17.99
N ALA A 317 -4.53 -15.99 -17.26
CA ALA A 317 -3.48 -15.14 -17.80
C ALA A 317 -2.26 -15.95 -18.30
N ARG A 318 -1.89 -17.03 -17.61
CA ARG A 318 -0.83 -17.93 -18.07
C ARG A 318 -1.22 -18.65 -19.36
N LYS A 319 -2.47 -19.11 -19.47
CA LYS A 319 -2.97 -19.74 -20.70
C LYS A 319 -2.96 -18.75 -21.89
N LEU A 320 -3.37 -17.50 -21.67
CA LEU A 320 -3.32 -16.43 -22.69
C LEU A 320 -1.89 -16.16 -23.18
N LYS A 321 -0.90 -16.15 -22.25
CA LYS A 321 0.52 -16.00 -22.63
C LYS A 321 1.06 -17.15 -23.48
N LEU A 322 0.53 -18.34 -23.32
CA LEU A 322 1.00 -19.56 -24.01
C LEU A 322 0.26 -19.85 -25.29
N VAL A 323 -0.62 -18.95 -25.76
CA VAL A 323 -1.32 -19.11 -27.05
C VAL A 323 -0.32 -19.11 -28.20
N LYS A 324 -0.53 -20.02 -29.16
CA LYS A 324 0.29 -20.17 -30.35
C LYS A 324 -0.50 -19.83 -31.61
N ASP A 325 0.20 -19.32 -32.60
CA ASP A 325 -0.32 -19.15 -33.95
C ASP A 325 -0.47 -20.49 -34.67
N ALA A 326 -0.98 -20.47 -35.91
CA ALA A 326 -1.15 -21.66 -36.72
C ALA A 326 0.18 -22.36 -37.05
N GLU A 327 1.29 -21.64 -37.02
CA GLU A 327 2.64 -22.15 -37.25
C GLU A 327 3.31 -22.68 -35.96
N GLY A 328 2.62 -22.64 -34.83
CA GLY A 328 3.12 -23.12 -33.51
C GLY A 328 4.03 -22.17 -32.78
N ARG A 329 4.14 -20.89 -33.22
CA ARG A 329 4.89 -19.84 -32.54
C ARG A 329 4.02 -19.18 -31.49
N TYR A 330 4.62 -18.77 -30.37
CA TYR A 330 3.91 -18.02 -29.34
C TYR A 330 3.56 -16.61 -29.84
N ILE A 331 2.32 -16.20 -29.62
CA ILE A 331 1.84 -14.85 -29.98
C ILE A 331 2.43 -13.81 -29.01
N ASP A 332 2.50 -14.13 -27.72
CA ASP A 332 3.14 -13.26 -26.74
C ASP A 332 4.66 -13.26 -26.95
N PRO A 333 5.32 -12.09 -27.02
CA PRO A 333 6.76 -12.01 -27.23
C PRO A 333 7.59 -12.58 -26.05
N GLN A 334 6.99 -12.70 -24.86
CA GLN A 334 7.60 -13.22 -23.66
C GLN A 334 6.73 -14.27 -22.95
N PRO A 335 6.46 -15.43 -23.59
CA PRO A 335 5.46 -16.38 -23.11
C PRO A 335 5.81 -17.00 -21.75
N PHE A 336 7.08 -17.10 -21.42
CA PHE A 336 7.56 -17.72 -20.18
C PHE A 336 7.95 -16.69 -19.10
N ALA A 337 7.83 -15.40 -19.37
CA ALA A 337 8.12 -14.38 -18.38
C ALA A 337 7.21 -14.53 -17.14
N PRO A 338 7.70 -14.19 -15.94
CA PRO A 338 6.87 -14.12 -14.75
C PRO A 338 5.64 -13.25 -15.00
N ILE A 339 4.52 -13.62 -14.38
CA ILE A 339 3.29 -12.82 -14.43
C ILE A 339 3.26 -12.02 -13.13
N ALA A 340 3.31 -10.69 -13.25
CA ALA A 340 3.09 -9.78 -12.14
C ALA A 340 1.60 -9.69 -11.82
N THR A 341 1.24 -9.21 -10.65
CA THR A 341 -0.17 -8.93 -10.30
C THR A 341 -0.71 -7.72 -11.04
N ASP A 342 0.16 -6.76 -11.38
CA ASP A 342 -0.21 -5.46 -11.90
C ASP A 342 0.27 -5.25 -13.34
N GLY A 343 -0.61 -4.72 -14.19
CA GLY A 343 -0.23 -4.07 -15.45
C GLY A 343 0.51 -4.94 -16.47
N ASN A 344 0.20 -6.22 -16.55
CA ASN A 344 0.77 -7.06 -17.60
C ASN A 344 0.18 -6.70 -18.97
N ILE A 345 1.03 -6.66 -20.00
CA ILE A 345 0.57 -6.64 -21.37
C ILE A 345 0.66 -8.08 -21.90
N ILE A 346 -0.49 -8.69 -22.19
CA ILE A 346 -0.58 -10.05 -22.72
C ILE A 346 -1.34 -9.99 -24.03
N ALA A 347 -0.74 -10.47 -25.10
CA ALA A 347 -1.33 -10.44 -26.46
C ALA A 347 -1.84 -9.03 -26.86
N GLY A 348 -1.20 -7.96 -26.38
CA GLY A 348 -1.59 -6.58 -26.68
C GLY A 348 -2.62 -5.97 -25.73
N PHE A 349 -3.17 -6.74 -24.79
CA PHE A 349 -4.15 -6.25 -23.81
C PHE A 349 -3.50 -5.94 -22.48
N GLN A 350 -3.98 -4.89 -21.81
CA GLN A 350 -3.64 -4.61 -20.41
C GLN A 350 -4.44 -5.55 -19.51
N VAL A 351 -3.74 -6.40 -18.76
CA VAL A 351 -4.34 -7.47 -17.96
C VAL A 351 -3.98 -7.29 -16.49
N TYR A 352 -4.99 -7.19 -15.65
CA TYR A 352 -4.87 -7.22 -14.19
C TYR A 352 -5.23 -8.61 -13.66
N ILE A 353 -4.43 -9.10 -12.71
CA ILE A 353 -4.50 -10.48 -12.26
C ILE A 353 -4.78 -10.50 -10.77
N TYR A 354 -5.87 -11.16 -10.41
CA TYR A 354 -6.29 -11.30 -9.03
C TYR A 354 -6.63 -12.74 -8.68
N ASP A 355 -6.20 -13.19 -7.50
CA ASP A 355 -6.43 -14.56 -7.03
C ASP A 355 -7.92 -14.84 -6.80
N TRP A 356 -8.71 -13.84 -6.40
CA TRP A 356 -10.14 -14.00 -6.22
C TRP A 356 -10.93 -14.20 -7.54
N MET A 357 -10.32 -13.99 -8.69
CA MET A 357 -10.91 -14.32 -10.00
C MET A 357 -10.94 -15.83 -10.27
N ASP A 358 -10.20 -16.65 -9.55
CA ASP A 358 -10.25 -18.11 -9.70
C ASP A 358 -11.63 -18.71 -9.34
N ALA A 359 -12.35 -18.07 -8.43
CA ALA A 359 -13.70 -18.45 -8.00
C ALA A 359 -14.83 -17.68 -8.70
N ALA A 360 -14.50 -16.80 -9.65
CA ALA A 360 -15.49 -15.96 -10.31
C ALA A 360 -16.32 -16.74 -11.35
N THR A 361 -17.62 -16.47 -11.40
CA THR A 361 -18.51 -17.02 -12.44
C THR A 361 -18.09 -16.57 -13.84
N ASN A 362 -17.55 -15.35 -13.93
CA ASN A 362 -17.00 -14.79 -15.17
C ASN A 362 -15.48 -14.90 -15.13
N PRO A 363 -14.85 -15.83 -15.86
CA PRO A 363 -13.41 -16.08 -15.80
C PRO A 363 -12.57 -14.90 -16.31
N ILE A 364 -13.14 -14.11 -17.21
CA ILE A 364 -12.55 -12.88 -17.75
C ILE A 364 -13.62 -11.80 -17.72
N ILE A 365 -13.28 -10.62 -17.25
CA ILE A 365 -14.09 -9.41 -17.36
C ILE A 365 -13.26 -8.35 -18.05
N ALA A 366 -13.81 -7.77 -19.11
CA ALA A 366 -13.20 -6.64 -19.81
C ALA A 366 -14.07 -5.39 -19.62
N PHE A 367 -13.46 -4.24 -19.38
CA PHE A 367 -14.17 -2.97 -19.33
C PHE A 367 -13.32 -1.85 -19.92
N ALA A 368 -13.98 -0.81 -20.40
CA ALA A 368 -13.33 0.36 -20.97
C ALA A 368 -12.73 1.25 -19.87
N ASP A 369 -11.58 1.85 -20.15
CA ASP A 369 -10.93 2.78 -19.23
C ASP A 369 -11.90 3.92 -18.83
N GLN A 370 -11.95 4.26 -17.54
CA GLN A 370 -12.85 5.27 -16.94
C GLN A 370 -14.36 5.03 -17.14
N ALA A 371 -14.77 3.82 -17.56
CA ALA A 371 -16.17 3.50 -17.76
C ALA A 371 -16.93 3.20 -16.47
N TYR A 372 -16.25 2.69 -15.46
CA TYR A 372 -16.80 2.50 -14.13
C TYR A 372 -16.68 3.80 -13.34
N LYS A 373 -17.78 4.29 -12.79
CA LYS A 373 -17.82 5.52 -12.02
C LYS A 373 -17.93 5.23 -10.54
N MET A 374 -16.94 5.65 -9.78
CA MET A 374 -16.99 5.70 -8.32
C MET A 374 -17.33 7.10 -7.84
N ILE A 375 -18.15 7.18 -6.81
CA ILE A 375 -18.57 8.42 -6.16
C ILE A 375 -18.23 8.36 -4.68
N GLY A 376 -18.12 9.53 -4.04
CA GLY A 376 -17.88 9.66 -2.60
C GLY A 376 -16.45 10.11 -2.29
N ASP A 377 -15.94 9.68 -1.15
CA ASP A 377 -14.62 10.09 -0.69
C ASP A 377 -13.52 9.52 -1.59
N ASP A 378 -12.63 10.41 -2.06
CA ASP A 378 -11.45 9.96 -2.78
C ASP A 378 -10.40 9.48 -1.79
N VAL A 379 -10.49 8.20 -1.43
CA VAL A 379 -9.46 7.45 -0.70
C VAL A 379 -9.16 7.93 0.73
N ALA A 380 -9.70 9.05 1.18
CA ALA A 380 -9.52 9.52 2.54
C ALA A 380 -10.42 8.74 3.50
N ALA A 381 -9.96 7.55 3.91
CA ALA A 381 -10.64 6.80 4.94
C ALA A 381 -10.61 7.59 6.26
N ASP A 382 -11.77 7.88 6.80
CA ASP A 382 -11.88 8.36 8.16
C ASP A 382 -11.42 7.28 9.12
N ARG A 383 -10.74 7.68 10.19
CA ARG A 383 -10.27 6.78 11.21
C ARG A 383 -11.08 6.95 12.48
N PHE A 384 -11.59 5.84 12.97
CA PHE A 384 -12.26 5.76 14.26
C PHE A 384 -11.48 4.85 15.19
N GLU A 385 -11.46 5.19 16.49
CA GLU A 385 -10.81 4.38 17.51
C GLU A 385 -11.76 4.16 18.69
N ASP A 386 -11.74 2.96 19.23
CA ASP A 386 -12.44 2.60 20.45
C ASP A 386 -11.63 1.60 21.27
N TYR A 387 -11.82 1.63 22.58
CA TYR A 387 -11.17 0.70 23.51
C TYR A 387 -12.23 -0.11 24.25
N ASP A 388 -12.21 -1.41 24.03
CA ASP A 388 -13.08 -2.35 24.72
C ASP A 388 -12.39 -2.84 26.01
N VAL A 389 -12.87 -2.33 27.15
CA VAL A 389 -12.37 -2.67 28.49
C VAL A 389 -12.65 -4.13 28.82
N THR A 390 -13.71 -4.73 28.25
CA THR A 390 -14.16 -6.09 28.58
C THR A 390 -13.16 -7.13 28.10
N VAL A 391 -12.60 -6.90 26.91
CA VAL A 391 -11.65 -7.82 26.26
C VAL A 391 -10.23 -7.26 26.19
N ASN A 392 -9.99 -6.07 26.77
CA ASN A 392 -8.70 -5.40 26.78
C ASN A 392 -8.08 -5.20 25.39
N ARG A 393 -8.92 -4.77 24.44
CA ARG A 393 -8.54 -4.55 23.03
C ARG A 393 -8.79 -3.13 22.58
N ARG A 394 -7.90 -2.62 21.76
CA ARG A 394 -8.08 -1.36 21.06
C ARG A 394 -8.54 -1.62 19.63
N HIS A 395 -9.68 -1.10 19.28
CA HIS A 395 -10.23 -1.17 17.94
C HIS A 395 -9.81 0.05 17.13
N ILE A 396 -9.38 -0.18 15.90
CA ILE A 396 -9.14 0.87 14.92
C ILE A 396 -9.96 0.52 13.68
N GLU A 397 -10.71 1.49 13.20
CA GLU A 397 -11.54 1.38 12.01
C GLU A 397 -11.14 2.43 11.00
N LEU A 398 -10.96 1.99 9.74
CA LEU A 398 -10.87 2.87 8.59
C LEU A 398 -12.22 2.80 7.87
N ALA A 399 -12.87 3.91 7.68
CA ALA A 399 -14.15 4.00 7.00
C ALA A 399 -14.11 5.07 5.91
N SER A 400 -14.85 4.87 4.85
CA SER A 400 -15.02 5.82 3.76
C SER A 400 -16.43 5.69 3.20
N VAL A 401 -16.99 6.79 2.74
CA VAL A 401 -18.34 6.82 2.15
C VAL A 401 -18.19 6.78 0.63
N MET A 402 -18.55 5.66 0.02
CA MET A 402 -18.37 5.47 -1.42
C MET A 402 -19.46 4.62 -2.05
N GLY A 403 -19.60 4.74 -3.36
CA GLY A 403 -20.49 3.94 -4.17
C GLY A 403 -19.94 3.86 -5.60
N GLY A 404 -20.47 2.96 -6.41
CA GLY A 404 -20.00 2.86 -7.79
C GLY A 404 -20.82 1.97 -8.67
N ARG A 405 -20.81 2.27 -9.98
CA ARG A 405 -21.49 1.51 -11.02
C ARG A 405 -20.88 1.79 -12.39
N LEU A 406 -21.06 0.90 -13.36
CA LEU A 406 -20.84 1.21 -14.77
C LEU A 406 -21.68 2.43 -15.19
N ALA A 407 -21.05 3.41 -15.84
CA ALA A 407 -21.68 4.68 -16.20
C ALA A 407 -21.55 5.05 -17.67
N GLN A 408 -21.23 4.07 -18.54
CA GLN A 408 -21.16 4.26 -19.98
C GLN A 408 -21.90 3.12 -20.70
N TYR A 409 -22.47 3.44 -21.85
CA TYR A 409 -23.22 2.49 -22.66
C TYR A 409 -22.31 1.40 -23.25
N LYS A 410 -22.69 0.12 -23.03
CA LYS A 410 -21.95 -1.07 -23.47
C LYS A 410 -20.44 -0.98 -23.27
N SER A 411 -20.05 -0.63 -22.06
CA SER A 411 -18.66 -0.33 -21.71
C SER A 411 -17.91 -1.50 -21.06
N ALA A 412 -18.57 -2.62 -20.85
CA ALA A 412 -17.97 -3.82 -20.31
C ALA A 412 -18.41 -5.07 -21.07
N VAL A 413 -17.59 -6.11 -21.00
CA VAL A 413 -17.90 -7.45 -21.53
C VAL A 413 -17.65 -8.48 -20.43
N LYS A 414 -18.64 -9.30 -20.16
CA LYS A 414 -18.56 -10.45 -19.27
C LYS A 414 -18.32 -11.70 -20.12
N PHE A 415 -17.20 -12.34 -19.94
CA PHE A 415 -16.93 -13.62 -20.56
C PHE A 415 -17.47 -14.74 -19.66
N THR A 416 -18.30 -15.60 -20.21
CA THR A 416 -18.93 -16.73 -19.50
C THR A 416 -18.43 -18.04 -20.07
N THR A 417 -18.31 -19.06 -19.21
CA THR A 417 -18.04 -20.41 -19.71
C THR A 417 -19.32 -21.01 -20.33
N PRO A 418 -19.23 -21.70 -21.48
CA PRO A 418 -20.35 -22.43 -22.02
C PRO A 418 -20.95 -23.37 -20.96
N ALA A 419 -22.29 -23.41 -20.90
CA ALA A 419 -22.96 -24.43 -20.11
C ALA A 419 -22.60 -25.79 -20.69
N GLY A 420 -21.92 -26.64 -19.91
CA GLY A 420 -21.50 -27.98 -20.30
C GLY A 420 -22.68 -28.95 -20.50
#